data_376873e567e87c0ae1d2dcac75bb301a
#
_entry.id   376873e567e87c0ae1d2dcac75bb301a
#
_cell.length_a   1.000
_cell.length_b   1.000
_cell.length_c   1.000
_cell.angle_alpha   90.00
_cell.angle_beta   90.00
_cell.angle_gamma   90.00
#
_symmetry.space_group_name_H-M   'P 1'
#
loop_
_entity.id
_entity.type
_entity.pdbx_description
1 polymer ?
#
loop_
_entity_poly.entity_id
_entity_poly.type
_entity_poly.pdbx_seq_one_letter_code
_entity_poly.pdbx_strand_id
1 'polypeptide(L)'
;TEYQPPVSNDDTQLRANLDGTPIVLVADAKNPPDANCGASVTLVTPFTPRKLLNTVARLLPAEDGTILQRGPIRLNLSQKRVQCGGREEKVTPKQAKLLELFLSAPAGQMLSRKQIIKSVWETDYTGDTRTLDVHISWLRGVIEPNPRKPRYLKTIRGQGYRLDLPGA
;
A
#
# COMPACT_ATOMS: atom_id res chain seq x y z
N THR A 1 -18.79 21.65 -45.98
CA THR A 1 -17.45 20.99 -46.07
C THR A 1 -17.21 20.35 -44.74
N GLU A 2 -17.53 19.07 -44.71
CA GLU A 2 -17.38 18.21 -43.53
C GLU A 2 -15.89 17.87 -43.35
N TYR A 3 -15.33 18.31 -42.23
CA TYR A 3 -13.96 17.94 -41.84
C TYR A 3 -13.98 16.50 -41.32
N GLN A 4 -13.51 15.59 -42.14
CA GLN A 4 -13.26 14.21 -41.77
C GLN A 4 -11.80 14.11 -41.30
N PRO A 5 -11.52 13.90 -40.01
CA PRO A 5 -10.13 13.71 -39.58
C PRO A 5 -9.57 12.40 -40.15
N PRO A 6 -8.30 12.34 -40.55
CA PRO A 6 -7.70 11.15 -41.09
C PRO A 6 -7.68 10.07 -39.98
N VAL A 7 -8.24 8.91 -40.27
CA VAL A 7 -8.08 7.71 -39.46
C VAL A 7 -6.62 7.31 -39.57
N SER A 8 -5.84 7.70 -38.60
CA SER A 8 -4.40 7.43 -38.58
C SER A 8 -4.16 5.96 -38.28
N ASN A 9 -3.36 5.30 -39.12
CA ASN A 9 -2.81 3.96 -38.92
C ASN A 9 -1.88 3.88 -37.69
N ASP A 10 -1.70 4.97 -36.94
CA ASP A 10 -0.84 5.08 -35.77
C ASP A 10 -1.38 4.28 -34.55
N ASP A 11 -2.68 4.05 -34.47
CA ASP A 11 -3.26 3.30 -33.34
C ASP A 11 -2.82 1.85 -33.27
N THR A 12 -2.49 1.25 -34.40
CA THR A 12 -2.00 -0.14 -34.46
C THR A 12 -0.51 -0.22 -34.10
N GLN A 13 0.28 0.81 -34.44
CA GLN A 13 1.71 0.86 -34.08
C GLN A 13 1.92 1.21 -32.61
N LEU A 14 1.08 2.05 -32.00
CA LEU A 14 1.13 2.31 -30.56
C LEU A 14 0.92 1.05 -29.72
N ARG A 15 0.09 0.12 -30.21
CA ARG A 15 -0.16 -1.16 -29.53
C ARG A 15 1.02 -2.12 -29.59
N ALA A 16 1.78 -2.12 -30.66
CA ALA A 16 2.93 -3.01 -30.85
C ALA A 16 4.14 -2.65 -29.95
N ASN A 17 4.21 -1.41 -29.46
CA ASN A 17 5.34 -0.91 -28.69
C ASN A 17 5.07 -0.86 -27.15
N LEU A 18 3.90 -1.26 -26.67
CA LEU A 18 3.52 -1.08 -25.28
C LEU A 18 3.64 -2.34 -24.42
N ASP A 19 4.30 -3.39 -24.89
CA ASP A 19 4.75 -4.59 -24.15
C ASP A 19 3.97 -4.86 -22.84
N GLY A 20 2.62 -5.00 -22.93
CA GLY A 20 1.79 -5.26 -21.75
C GLY A 20 1.54 -4.06 -20.81
N THR A 21 2.01 -2.88 -21.16
CA THR A 21 1.77 -1.66 -20.36
C THR A 21 0.26 -1.33 -20.34
N PRO A 22 -0.35 -1.16 -19.15
CA PRO A 22 -1.76 -0.86 -19.06
C PRO A 22 -2.08 0.56 -19.58
N ILE A 23 -3.12 0.66 -20.40
CA ILE A 23 -3.54 1.91 -21.04
C ILE A 23 -4.79 2.43 -20.33
N VAL A 24 -4.76 3.68 -19.87
CA VAL A 24 -5.93 4.41 -19.36
C VAL A 24 -6.41 5.36 -20.44
N LEU A 25 -7.59 5.12 -20.98
CA LEU A 25 -8.23 6.02 -21.92
C LEU A 25 -9.11 7.04 -21.17
N VAL A 26 -8.96 8.30 -21.52
CA VAL A 26 -9.84 9.37 -21.04
C VAL A 26 -10.79 9.76 -22.17
N ALA A 27 -12.10 9.58 -21.95
CA ALA A 27 -13.12 9.86 -22.94
C ALA A 27 -14.12 10.92 -22.43
N ASP A 28 -14.74 11.63 -23.35
CA ASP A 28 -15.87 12.52 -23.03
C ASP A 28 -17.16 11.67 -22.95
N ALA A 29 -18.04 12.03 -22.01
CA ALA A 29 -19.36 11.41 -21.89
C ALA A 29 -20.22 11.52 -23.16
N LYS A 30 -19.95 12.54 -23.99
CA LYS A 30 -20.66 12.79 -25.26
C LYS A 30 -20.12 11.96 -26.42
N ASN A 31 -18.89 11.44 -26.31
CA ASN A 31 -18.25 10.65 -27.36
C ASN A 31 -17.57 9.43 -26.73
N PRO A 32 -18.35 8.39 -26.40
CA PRO A 32 -17.77 7.17 -25.81
C PRO A 32 -16.85 6.49 -26.84
N PRO A 33 -15.70 5.97 -26.42
CA PRO A 33 -14.78 5.27 -27.30
C PRO A 33 -15.38 3.92 -27.74
N ASP A 34 -14.98 3.45 -28.89
CA ASP A 34 -15.34 2.12 -29.38
C ASP A 34 -14.93 1.03 -28.39
N ALA A 35 -15.76 0.02 -28.25
CA ALA A 35 -15.54 -1.12 -27.35
C ALA A 35 -14.22 -1.89 -27.62
N ASN A 36 -13.57 -1.63 -28.75
CA ASN A 36 -12.36 -2.30 -29.18
C ASN A 36 -11.09 -1.45 -29.12
N CYS A 37 -11.11 -0.33 -28.36
CA CYS A 37 -9.97 0.61 -28.29
C CYS A 37 -8.72 0.06 -27.57
N GLY A 38 -8.74 -1.20 -27.06
CA GLY A 38 -7.59 -1.84 -26.39
C GLY A 38 -7.14 -1.18 -25.09
N ALA A 39 -7.94 -0.26 -24.55
CA ALA A 39 -7.67 0.35 -23.26
C ALA A 39 -7.94 -0.64 -22.10
N SER A 40 -7.04 -0.67 -21.12
CA SER A 40 -7.23 -1.47 -19.90
C SER A 40 -8.37 -0.94 -19.04
N VAL A 41 -8.56 0.38 -19.02
CA VAL A 41 -9.68 1.07 -18.34
C VAL A 41 -9.99 2.38 -19.06
N THR A 42 -11.27 2.70 -19.19
CA THR A 42 -11.74 3.99 -19.69
C THR A 42 -12.26 4.86 -18.53
N LEU A 43 -11.77 6.09 -18.44
CA LEU A 43 -12.28 7.12 -17.54
C LEU A 43 -13.09 8.12 -18.32
N VAL A 44 -14.34 8.32 -17.92
CA VAL A 44 -15.26 9.27 -18.56
C VAL A 44 -15.24 10.57 -17.77
N THR A 45 -15.08 11.70 -18.48
CA THR A 45 -15.14 13.05 -17.90
C THR A 45 -16.60 13.46 -17.60
N PRO A 46 -16.84 14.23 -16.51
CA PRO A 46 -15.87 14.71 -15.52
C PRO A 46 -15.49 13.66 -14.48
N PHE A 47 -14.23 13.60 -14.11
CA PHE A 47 -13.76 12.76 -13.01
C PHE A 47 -12.84 13.55 -12.06
N THR A 48 -12.75 13.08 -10.81
CA THR A 48 -11.88 13.71 -9.82
C THR A 48 -10.43 13.21 -9.97
N PRO A 49 -9.41 14.03 -9.63
CA PRO A 49 -8.01 13.59 -9.62
C PRO A 49 -7.80 12.31 -8.80
N ARG A 50 -8.55 12.16 -7.71
CA ARG A 50 -8.51 10.95 -6.86
C ARG A 50 -8.99 9.70 -7.61
N LYS A 51 -10.00 9.82 -8.46
CA LYS A 51 -10.49 8.70 -9.29
C LYS A 51 -9.43 8.25 -10.29
N LEU A 52 -8.76 9.21 -10.94
CA LEU A 52 -7.65 8.93 -11.85
C LEU A 52 -6.52 8.21 -11.13
N LEU A 53 -6.02 8.76 -10.01
CA LEU A 53 -4.94 8.16 -9.23
C LEU A 53 -5.28 6.74 -8.75
N ASN A 54 -6.50 6.51 -8.27
CA ASN A 54 -6.93 5.18 -7.86
C ASN A 54 -7.00 4.19 -9.04
N THR A 55 -7.39 4.66 -10.23
CA THR A 55 -7.46 3.83 -11.43
C THR A 55 -6.07 3.45 -11.90
N VAL A 56 -5.14 4.41 -11.97
CA VAL A 56 -3.74 4.17 -12.34
C VAL A 56 -3.07 3.21 -11.34
N ALA A 57 -3.26 3.44 -10.03
CA ALA A 57 -2.70 2.58 -8.99
C ALA A 57 -3.21 1.12 -9.05
N ARG A 58 -4.40 0.88 -9.62
CA ARG A 58 -4.93 -0.47 -9.83
C ARG A 58 -4.37 -1.16 -11.06
N LEU A 59 -3.97 -0.39 -12.06
CA LEU A 59 -3.46 -0.89 -13.33
C LEU A 59 -1.96 -1.13 -13.32
N LEU A 60 -1.22 -0.34 -12.53
CA LEU A 60 0.21 -0.57 -12.36
C LEU A 60 0.40 -1.93 -11.68
N PRO A 61 1.21 -2.83 -12.24
CA PRO A 61 1.64 -4.01 -11.52
C PRO A 61 2.20 -3.54 -10.19
N ALA A 62 1.82 -4.20 -9.09
CA ALA A 62 2.42 -3.93 -7.80
C ALA A 62 3.91 -4.20 -7.96
N GLU A 63 4.70 -3.14 -8.10
CA GLU A 63 6.15 -3.28 -8.16
C GLU A 63 6.59 -4.06 -6.93
N ASP A 64 7.40 -5.10 -7.13
CA ASP A 64 7.93 -5.95 -6.06
C ASP A 64 8.71 -5.15 -4.99
N GLY A 65 9.03 -3.88 -5.28
CA GLY A 65 9.69 -2.94 -4.37
C GLY A 65 8.89 -2.50 -3.14
N THR A 66 7.61 -2.86 -3.04
CA THR A 66 6.74 -2.50 -1.90
C THR A 66 6.45 -3.65 -0.97
N ILE A 67 7.12 -4.79 -1.13
CA ILE A 67 6.99 -5.93 -0.21
C ILE A 67 8.15 -5.93 0.77
N LEU A 68 7.83 -5.75 2.05
CA LEU A 68 8.75 -5.92 3.16
C LEU A 68 8.52 -7.28 3.79
N GLN A 69 9.57 -8.10 3.83
CA GLN A 69 9.52 -9.40 4.47
C GLN A 69 10.63 -9.54 5.51
N ARG A 70 10.24 -10.00 6.70
CA ARG A 70 11.17 -10.31 7.76
C ARG A 70 10.65 -11.47 8.62
N GLY A 71 11.40 -12.55 8.68
CA GLY A 71 10.93 -13.78 9.32
C GLY A 71 9.59 -14.24 8.74
N PRO A 72 8.60 -14.57 9.58
CA PRO A 72 7.28 -15.03 9.12
C PRO A 72 6.35 -13.91 8.63
N ILE A 73 6.75 -12.65 8.74
CA ILE A 73 5.91 -11.48 8.42
C ILE A 73 6.24 -10.99 7.02
N ARG A 74 5.21 -10.86 6.18
CA ARG A 74 5.27 -10.27 4.85
C ARG A 74 4.25 -9.14 4.77
N LEU A 75 4.72 -7.91 4.53
CA LEU A 75 3.91 -6.71 4.36
C LEU A 75 3.95 -6.26 2.91
N ASN A 76 2.80 -6.22 2.26
CA ASN A 76 2.63 -5.58 0.96
C ASN A 76 2.07 -4.17 1.18
N LEU A 77 2.91 -3.15 0.98
CA LEU A 77 2.56 -1.74 1.19
C LEU A 77 1.56 -1.23 0.16
N SER A 78 1.69 -1.64 -1.10
CA SER A 78 0.80 -1.24 -2.19
C SER A 78 -0.62 -1.76 -1.98
N GLN A 79 -0.75 -3.03 -1.66
CA GLN A 79 -2.04 -3.68 -1.43
C GLN A 79 -2.56 -3.46 -0.01
N LYS A 80 -1.72 -2.96 0.89
CA LYS A 80 -2.01 -2.81 2.33
C LYS A 80 -2.48 -4.14 2.93
N ARG A 81 -1.67 -5.18 2.71
CA ARG A 81 -1.91 -6.53 3.22
C ARG A 81 -0.72 -7.04 4.01
N VAL A 82 -1.01 -7.70 5.11
CA VAL A 82 -0.02 -8.37 5.94
C VAL A 82 -0.29 -9.86 5.92
N GLN A 83 0.74 -10.63 5.67
CA GLN A 83 0.71 -12.09 5.76
C GLN A 83 1.64 -12.54 6.89
N CYS A 84 1.14 -13.38 7.77
CA CYS A 84 1.93 -13.98 8.85
C CYS A 84 1.37 -15.35 9.22
N GLY A 85 2.22 -16.39 9.23
CA GLY A 85 1.83 -17.74 9.63
C GLY A 85 0.66 -18.33 8.82
N GLY A 86 0.56 -18.02 7.53
CA GLY A 86 -0.53 -18.47 6.65
C GLY A 86 -1.83 -17.66 6.75
N ARG A 87 -1.88 -16.65 7.62
CA ARG A 87 -3.00 -15.70 7.70
C ARG A 87 -2.68 -14.47 6.89
N GLU A 88 -3.67 -13.96 6.18
CA GLU A 88 -3.56 -12.70 5.44
C GLU A 88 -4.67 -11.74 5.89
N GLU A 89 -4.29 -10.53 6.25
CA GLU A 89 -5.21 -9.49 6.69
C GLU A 89 -4.96 -8.17 5.96
N LYS A 90 -6.06 -7.45 5.68
CA LYS A 90 -6.00 -6.10 5.13
C LYS A 90 -5.76 -5.11 6.26
N VAL A 91 -4.84 -4.17 6.02
CA VAL A 91 -4.42 -3.19 7.02
C VAL A 91 -4.74 -1.76 6.59
N THR A 92 -4.96 -0.88 7.55
CA THR A 92 -5.11 0.55 7.27
C THR A 92 -3.75 1.19 6.96
N PRO A 93 -3.72 2.36 6.30
CA PRO A 93 -2.46 3.05 6.01
C PRO A 93 -1.59 3.30 7.25
N LYS A 94 -2.20 3.66 8.39
CA LYS A 94 -1.47 3.89 9.64
C LYS A 94 -0.90 2.60 10.23
N GLN A 95 -1.63 1.49 10.11
CA GLN A 95 -1.17 0.18 10.54
C GLN A 95 -0.04 -0.34 9.65
N ALA A 96 -0.15 -0.16 8.32
CA ALA A 96 0.93 -0.50 7.40
C ALA A 96 2.20 0.29 7.72
N LYS A 97 2.10 1.62 7.92
CA LYS A 97 3.22 2.48 8.27
C LYS A 97 3.86 2.10 9.62
N LEU A 98 3.04 1.70 10.60
CA LEU A 98 3.52 1.21 11.89
C LEU A 98 4.32 -0.10 11.74
N LEU A 99 3.80 -1.06 10.98
CA LEU A 99 4.48 -2.33 10.74
C LEU A 99 5.75 -2.13 9.90
N GLU A 100 5.70 -1.30 8.86
CA GLU A 100 6.85 -0.90 8.06
C GLU A 100 7.98 -0.36 8.93
N LEU A 101 7.67 0.55 9.87
CA LEU A 101 8.64 1.11 10.80
C LEU A 101 9.36 0.03 11.62
N PHE A 102 8.63 -0.98 12.11
CA PHE A 102 9.22 -2.09 12.84
C PHE A 102 10.03 -3.04 11.95
N LEU A 103 9.57 -3.30 10.73
CA LEU A 103 10.26 -4.18 9.79
C LEU A 103 11.55 -3.55 9.25
N SER A 104 11.57 -2.22 9.09
CA SER A 104 12.74 -1.48 8.61
C SER A 104 13.78 -1.21 9.72
N ALA A 105 13.38 -1.28 10.98
CA ALA A 105 14.30 -1.12 12.09
C ALA A 105 15.29 -2.28 12.17
N PRO A 106 16.56 -2.06 12.56
CA PRO A 106 17.50 -3.16 12.81
C PRO A 106 16.96 -4.22 13.77
N ALA A 107 17.42 -5.48 13.61
CA ALA A 107 16.98 -6.59 14.46
C ALA A 107 17.23 -6.27 15.93
N GLY A 108 16.20 -6.47 16.78
CA GLY A 108 16.31 -6.24 18.21
C GLY A 108 16.38 -4.75 18.63
N GLN A 109 16.26 -3.84 17.68
CA GLN A 109 16.22 -2.41 18.03
C GLN A 109 14.91 -2.06 18.75
N MET A 110 15.05 -1.36 19.85
CA MET A 110 13.94 -0.78 20.58
C MET A 110 13.57 0.58 19.97
N LEU A 111 12.29 0.75 19.69
CA LEU A 111 11.72 2.02 19.25
C LEU A 111 10.95 2.67 20.40
N SER A 112 11.32 3.88 20.75
CA SER A 112 10.63 4.64 21.81
C SER A 112 9.23 5.04 21.36
N ARG A 113 8.29 5.20 22.32
CA ARG A 113 6.93 5.65 22.03
C ARG A 113 6.92 6.97 21.23
N LYS A 114 7.80 7.91 21.60
CA LYS A 114 7.94 9.20 20.91
C LYS A 114 8.39 9.03 19.47
N GLN A 115 9.39 8.19 19.20
CA GLN A 115 9.85 7.91 17.84
C GLN A 115 8.74 7.29 16.97
N ILE A 116 8.00 6.32 17.52
CA ILE A 116 6.90 5.67 16.79
C ILE A 116 5.80 6.69 16.46
N ILE A 117 5.38 7.51 17.43
CA ILE A 117 4.33 8.52 17.22
C ILE A 117 4.79 9.53 16.16
N LYS A 118 6.01 10.05 16.27
CA LYS A 118 6.55 10.99 15.29
C LYS A 118 6.59 10.40 13.88
N SER A 119 7.06 9.17 13.72
CA SER A 119 7.21 8.54 12.41
C SER A 119 5.88 8.15 11.78
N VAL A 120 4.90 7.66 12.56
CA VAL A 120 3.64 7.12 12.04
C VAL A 120 2.56 8.19 11.94
N TRP A 121 2.47 9.10 12.92
CA TRP A 121 1.44 10.15 12.95
C TRP A 121 1.95 11.52 12.52
N GLU A 122 3.27 11.65 12.30
CA GLU A 122 3.90 12.91 11.84
C GLU A 122 3.63 14.09 12.80
N THR A 123 3.56 13.78 14.10
CA THR A 123 3.31 14.75 15.16
C THR A 123 4.33 14.59 16.29
N ASP A 124 4.75 15.71 16.86
CA ASP A 124 5.57 15.72 18.06
C ASP A 124 4.72 15.69 19.34
N TYR A 125 3.40 15.74 19.23
CA TYR A 125 2.50 15.67 20.37
C TYR A 125 2.43 14.25 20.95
N THR A 126 2.93 14.09 22.15
CA THR A 126 3.02 12.81 22.87
C THR A 126 2.09 12.73 24.08
N GLY A 127 1.15 13.67 24.22
CA GLY A 127 0.28 13.77 25.38
C GLY A 127 -0.69 12.59 25.54
N ASP A 128 -1.20 12.02 24.45
CA ASP A 128 -2.05 10.82 24.52
C ASP A 128 -1.44 9.69 23.68
N THR A 129 -0.78 8.76 24.36
CA THR A 129 -0.17 7.58 23.72
C THR A 129 -1.12 6.38 23.65
N ARG A 130 -2.37 6.50 24.10
CA ARG A 130 -3.36 5.41 24.07
C ARG A 130 -3.66 4.94 22.67
N THR A 131 -3.68 5.87 21.71
CA THR A 131 -3.83 5.54 20.28
C THR A 131 -2.74 4.56 19.80
N LEU A 132 -1.49 4.76 20.25
CA LEU A 132 -0.40 3.83 19.93
C LEU A 132 -0.66 2.44 20.51
N ASP A 133 -1.11 2.35 21.76
CA ASP A 133 -1.36 1.06 22.43
C ASP A 133 -2.46 0.25 21.73
N VAL A 134 -3.50 0.93 21.23
CA VAL A 134 -4.57 0.30 20.43
C VAL A 134 -3.98 -0.27 19.11
N HIS A 135 -3.15 0.49 18.41
CA HIS A 135 -2.51 0.02 17.18
C HIS A 135 -1.52 -1.12 17.42
N ILE A 136 -0.78 -1.08 18.52
CA ILE A 136 0.11 -2.17 18.94
C ILE A 136 -0.71 -3.44 19.27
N SER A 137 -1.82 -3.30 19.99
CA SER A 137 -2.70 -4.42 20.31
C SER A 137 -3.27 -5.06 19.05
N TRP A 138 -3.73 -4.23 18.10
CA TRP A 138 -4.19 -4.70 16.82
C TRP A 138 -3.08 -5.40 16.03
N LEU A 139 -1.88 -4.80 15.95
CA LEU A 139 -0.75 -5.37 15.23
C LEU A 139 -0.37 -6.75 15.79
N ARG A 140 -0.41 -6.92 17.11
CA ARG A 140 -0.25 -8.23 17.75
C ARG A 140 -1.32 -9.23 17.33
N GLY A 141 -2.57 -8.78 17.16
CA GLY A 141 -3.65 -9.62 16.63
C GLY A 141 -3.32 -10.27 15.30
N VAL A 142 -2.62 -9.53 14.43
CA VAL A 142 -2.27 -9.96 13.07
C VAL A 142 -1.01 -10.81 13.04
N ILE A 143 0.06 -10.38 13.73
CA ILE A 143 1.39 -10.99 13.56
C ILE A 143 1.73 -12.06 14.61
N GLU A 144 1.07 -12.05 15.77
CA GLU A 144 1.39 -12.95 16.85
C GLU A 144 0.59 -14.27 16.79
N PRO A 145 1.19 -15.41 17.09
CA PRO A 145 0.43 -16.65 17.30
C PRO A 145 -0.58 -16.53 18.44
N ASN A 146 -0.20 -15.79 19.49
CA ASN A 146 -1.06 -15.48 20.64
C ASN A 146 -0.88 -14.01 21.04
N PRO A 147 -1.83 -13.11 20.73
CA PRO A 147 -1.73 -11.68 21.02
C PRO A 147 -1.59 -11.35 22.51
N ARG A 148 -2.11 -12.22 23.39
CA ARG A 148 -2.02 -12.04 24.87
C ARG A 148 -0.65 -12.42 25.44
N LYS A 149 0.12 -13.24 24.68
CA LYS A 149 1.50 -13.63 25.03
C LYS A 149 2.41 -13.34 23.84
N PRO A 150 2.71 -12.05 23.55
CA PRO A 150 3.44 -11.65 22.36
C PRO A 150 4.88 -12.16 22.39
N ARG A 151 5.28 -12.82 21.30
CA ARG A 151 6.65 -13.34 21.12
C ARG A 151 7.47 -12.40 20.24
N TYR A 152 6.84 -11.79 19.24
CA TYR A 152 7.51 -10.96 18.24
C TYR A 152 7.54 -9.50 18.67
N LEU A 153 6.39 -8.89 18.94
CA LEU A 153 6.31 -7.48 19.30
C LEU A 153 6.24 -7.29 20.82
N LYS A 154 7.40 -7.11 21.43
CA LYS A 154 7.56 -7.00 22.90
C LYS A 154 7.39 -5.57 23.38
N THR A 155 6.80 -5.42 24.56
CA THR A 155 6.75 -4.15 25.28
C THR A 155 7.98 -4.04 26.20
N ILE A 156 8.74 -2.96 26.06
CA ILE A 156 9.80 -2.58 26.98
C ILE A 156 9.23 -1.51 27.91
N ARG A 157 8.94 -1.89 29.15
CA ARG A 157 8.25 -1.01 30.11
C ARG A 157 8.97 0.32 30.28
N GLY A 158 8.21 1.43 30.24
CA GLY A 158 8.72 2.77 30.37
C GLY A 158 9.52 3.33 29.17
N GLN A 159 9.82 2.50 28.16
CA GLN A 159 10.68 2.90 27.04
C GLN A 159 9.94 2.84 25.70
N GLY A 160 9.37 1.69 25.32
CA GLY A 160 8.73 1.56 24.02
C GLY A 160 8.45 0.11 23.62
N TYR A 161 8.71 -0.20 22.36
CA TYR A 161 8.44 -1.51 21.76
C TYR A 161 9.64 -2.00 20.96
N ARG A 162 9.75 -3.32 20.84
CA ARG A 162 10.81 -4.00 20.09
C ARG A 162 10.23 -5.16 19.32
N LEU A 163 10.62 -5.31 18.06
CA LEU A 163 10.26 -6.45 17.23
C LEU A 163 11.41 -7.47 17.23
N ASP A 164 11.16 -8.64 17.80
CA ASP A 164 12.10 -9.76 17.86
C ASP A 164 11.53 -10.90 17.00
N LEU A 165 12.09 -11.12 15.81
CA LEU A 165 11.64 -12.18 14.90
C LEU A 165 12.66 -13.32 14.87
N PRO A 166 12.23 -14.59 14.79
CA PRO A 166 13.14 -15.70 14.62
C PRO A 166 13.80 -15.64 13.23
N GLY A 167 15.12 -15.77 13.19
CA GLY A 167 15.88 -15.81 11.94
C GLY A 167 16.09 -14.44 11.26
N ALA A 168 15.97 -13.34 12.01
CA ALA A 168 16.26 -11.99 11.52
C ALA A 168 17.68 -11.57 11.89
#